data_55e2e37138d1916898eb0ded376d04cd
#
_entry.id   55e2e37138d1916898eb0ded376d04cd
#
_cell.length_a   1.000
_cell.length_b   1.000
_cell.length_c   1.000
_cell.angle_alpha   90.00
_cell.angle_beta   90.00
_cell.angle_gamma   90.00
#
_symmetry.space_group_name_H-M   'P 1'
#
loop_
_entity.id
_entity.type
_entity.pdbx_description
1 polymer ?
#
loop_
_entity_poly.entity_id
_entity_poly.type
_entity_poly.pdbx_seq_one_letter_code
_entity_poly.pdbx_strand_id
1 'polypeptide(L)'
;MSLRQKHRIPRRRLLKGLGSLAAASTLPATAWSQVSGFETDVLIIGGGIAGASTAFHLAEQGRDVVLLERGEIASEASGQNMGGLGGNGWGSNPNLLSYLTAGGVEIFKRLQIDLGYDMEFRKSGTLTAIHTEEQFEFNQDRVIRLRSEGYQVELLTPREARAIEPQANGDLLGYVYAPERGQADPVKSTRAFAQAAAVAGAQIRTGENVVSITPLSREGYAVTTATGEYRCQILVLATGAWCGPVGNMLGLDIPIIPIRGQMWATAPQPPRVFSTIGSAESSFVWSKDNGADASHPPNLTHKNAQRLTRHLYGRQRKNGEVIFGGDRESLGYIRHPEQAGIDVNKAHATEVLPLLSGLPISRIWSGLMPFSLDGSPLIGKISLRDSLFIVSGLSSSGFGRGPMAGKLLADYIHTGHMTQVLNESDPDRCVTETA
;
A
#
# COMPACT_ATOMS: atom_id res chain seq x y z
N MET A 1 11.51 -55.58 -1.26
CA MET A 1 12.26 -55.50 -0.02
C MET A 1 12.13 -54.09 0.48
N SER A 2 11.15 -53.86 1.35
CA SER A 2 11.17 -53.83 2.82
C SER A 2 12.19 -52.81 3.33
N LEU A 3 11.86 -51.80 4.13
CA LEU A 3 11.05 -51.72 5.34
C LEU A 3 10.65 -50.25 5.66
N ARG A 4 9.43 -50.12 6.09
CA ARG A 4 8.91 -48.92 6.81
C ARG A 4 9.39 -49.00 8.29
N GLN A 5 9.76 -47.84 8.87
CA GLN A 5 9.74 -47.71 10.32
C GLN A 5 8.90 -46.51 10.76
N LYS A 6 7.81 -46.83 11.44
CA LYS A 6 6.92 -45.92 12.17
C LYS A 6 7.50 -45.73 13.59
N HIS A 7 7.66 -44.51 14.06
CA HIS A 7 7.80 -44.21 15.47
C HIS A 7 6.50 -43.73 16.08
N ARG A 8 5.96 -44.53 17.00
CA ARG A 8 4.83 -44.24 17.87
C ARG A 8 5.35 -43.57 19.15
N ILE A 9 4.67 -42.51 19.58
CA ILE A 9 4.80 -41.86 20.89
C ILE A 9 3.82 -42.54 21.84
N PRO A 10 4.20 -42.98 23.08
CA PRO A 10 3.28 -43.55 24.03
C PRO A 10 2.62 -42.49 24.92
N ARG A 11 1.30 -42.58 25.02
CA ARG A 11 0.46 -41.93 26.06
C ARG A 11 0.55 -42.70 27.37
N ARG A 12 0.46 -42.00 28.48
CA ARG A 12 0.02 -42.34 29.84
C ARG A 12 1.04 -42.09 30.94
N ARG A 13 0.70 -41.15 31.81
CA ARG A 13 0.48 -41.46 33.22
C ARG A 13 -0.42 -40.41 33.87
N LEU A 14 -1.53 -40.89 34.41
CA LEU A 14 -2.54 -40.18 35.18
C LEU A 14 -2.33 -40.49 36.67
N LEU A 15 -2.64 -39.49 37.53
CA LEU A 15 -3.16 -39.58 38.89
C LEU A 15 -2.28 -40.10 40.06
N LYS A 16 -2.09 -39.25 41.08
CA LYS A 16 -2.71 -39.37 42.41
C LYS A 16 -2.06 -38.40 43.40
N GLY A 17 -2.89 -37.76 44.24
CA GLY A 17 -2.47 -37.13 45.50
C GLY A 17 -3.47 -36.07 45.97
N LEU A 18 -4.55 -36.55 46.65
CA LEU A 18 -5.45 -35.74 47.45
C LEU A 18 -4.84 -35.58 48.87
N GLY A 19 -5.07 -34.42 49.50
CA GLY A 19 -5.03 -34.36 50.95
C GLY A 19 -4.73 -33.00 51.58
N SER A 20 -5.77 -32.30 52.03
CA SER A 20 -6.00 -31.69 53.36
C SER A 20 -5.67 -30.23 53.66
N LEU A 21 -6.75 -29.43 53.80
CA LEU A 21 -7.23 -28.57 54.90
C LEU A 21 -6.49 -27.29 55.30
N ALA A 22 -7.12 -26.20 54.94
CA ALA A 22 -7.63 -25.04 55.73
C ALA A 22 -6.70 -24.31 56.71
N ALA A 23 -6.47 -23.05 56.38
CA ALA A 23 -6.52 -21.94 57.33
C ALA A 23 -6.93 -20.66 56.60
N ALA A 24 -8.07 -20.10 56.97
CA ALA A 24 -8.58 -18.84 56.48
C ALA A 24 -7.79 -17.68 57.13
N SER A 25 -7.20 -16.82 56.32
CA SER A 25 -6.83 -15.47 56.69
C SER A 25 -7.37 -14.51 55.65
N THR A 26 -8.42 -13.80 56.02
CA THR A 26 -9.02 -12.70 55.23
C THR A 26 -8.07 -11.54 55.15
N LEU A 27 -7.45 -11.33 53.99
CA LEU A 27 -6.87 -10.05 53.58
C LEU A 27 -7.77 -9.44 52.50
N PRO A 28 -7.97 -8.10 52.49
CA PRO A 28 -8.83 -7.47 51.49
C PRO A 28 -8.23 -7.68 50.12
N ALA A 29 -8.96 -8.35 49.25
CA ALA A 29 -8.65 -8.46 47.83
C ALA A 29 -8.85 -7.08 47.21
N THR A 30 -7.78 -6.30 47.07
CA THR A 30 -7.67 -5.35 45.98
C THR A 30 -7.54 -6.21 44.71
N ALA A 31 -8.66 -6.43 44.10
CA ALA A 31 -8.72 -7.04 42.75
C ALA A 31 -8.13 -6.00 41.78
N TRP A 32 -6.82 -6.03 41.62
CA TRP A 32 -6.20 -5.58 40.40
C TRP A 32 -6.55 -6.66 39.40
N SER A 33 -7.54 -6.38 38.53
CA SER A 33 -7.73 -7.14 37.35
C SER A 33 -6.39 -7.05 36.58
N GLN A 34 -5.64 -8.15 36.57
CA GLN A 34 -4.53 -8.30 35.64
C GLN A 34 -5.16 -8.33 34.25
N VAL A 35 -5.24 -7.16 33.62
CA VAL A 35 -5.30 -7.09 32.17
C VAL A 35 -4.01 -7.78 31.73
N SER A 36 -4.11 -8.95 31.17
CA SER A 36 -2.97 -9.68 30.62
C SER A 36 -2.43 -8.84 29.48
N GLY A 37 -1.46 -7.96 29.78
CA GLY A 37 -0.77 -7.15 28.79
C GLY A 37 -0.03 -8.09 27.84
N PHE A 38 -0.27 -7.96 26.57
CA PHE A 38 0.43 -8.71 25.54
C PHE A 38 1.78 -7.99 25.28
N GLU A 39 2.90 -8.67 25.47
CA GLU A 39 4.23 -8.11 25.32
C GLU A 39 4.88 -8.61 24.01
N THR A 40 5.43 -7.72 23.19
CA THR A 40 6.10 -8.04 21.92
C THR A 40 7.31 -7.15 21.68
N ASP A 41 8.22 -7.58 20.85
CA ASP A 41 9.38 -6.76 20.46
C ASP A 41 8.94 -5.60 19.54
N VAL A 42 8.24 -5.90 18.45
CA VAL A 42 7.76 -4.92 17.48
C VAL A 42 6.25 -4.95 17.33
N LEU A 43 5.60 -3.83 17.55
CA LEU A 43 4.17 -3.65 17.28
C LEU A 43 3.98 -2.75 16.07
N ILE A 44 3.22 -3.23 15.08
CA ILE A 44 2.88 -2.51 13.86
C ILE A 44 1.41 -2.14 13.88
N ILE A 45 1.08 -0.88 13.73
CA ILE A 45 -0.31 -0.40 13.59
C ILE A 45 -0.61 -0.18 12.12
N GLY A 46 -1.51 -1.01 11.54
CA GLY A 46 -2.00 -0.92 10.17
C GLY A 46 -1.71 -2.14 9.30
N GLY A 47 -2.78 -2.81 8.85
CA GLY A 47 -2.77 -4.01 7.98
C GLY A 47 -2.81 -3.68 6.48
N GLY A 48 -2.33 -2.50 6.07
CA GLY A 48 -2.06 -2.16 4.68
C GLY A 48 -0.81 -2.87 4.16
N ILE A 49 -0.56 -2.75 2.84
CA ILE A 49 0.52 -3.49 2.17
C ILE A 49 1.92 -3.16 2.73
N ALA A 50 2.17 -1.91 3.14
CA ALA A 50 3.44 -1.52 3.74
C ALA A 50 3.61 -2.14 5.13
N GLY A 51 2.58 -2.06 6.00
CA GLY A 51 2.62 -2.67 7.33
C GLY A 51 2.72 -4.19 7.28
N ALA A 52 1.94 -4.84 6.41
CA ALA A 52 2.00 -6.29 6.21
C ALA A 52 3.37 -6.76 5.67
N SER A 53 3.98 -5.98 4.77
CA SER A 53 5.33 -6.25 4.29
C SER A 53 6.39 -6.03 5.37
N THR A 54 6.27 -4.97 6.19
CA THR A 54 7.16 -4.75 7.34
C THR A 54 7.09 -5.92 8.31
N ALA A 55 5.86 -6.38 8.64
CA ALA A 55 5.67 -7.54 9.51
C ALA A 55 6.30 -8.80 8.94
N PHE A 56 6.13 -9.05 7.64
CA PHE A 56 6.70 -10.21 6.96
C PHE A 56 8.22 -10.22 7.06
N HIS A 57 8.88 -9.13 6.68
CA HIS A 57 10.34 -9.09 6.66
C HIS A 57 10.95 -9.09 8.07
N LEU A 58 10.32 -8.46 9.06
CA LEU A 58 10.78 -8.55 10.46
C LEU A 58 10.64 -9.96 11.02
N ALA A 59 9.51 -10.62 10.76
CA ALA A 59 9.30 -12.01 11.19
C ALA A 59 10.28 -12.99 10.51
N GLU A 60 10.58 -12.81 9.20
CA GLU A 60 11.64 -13.58 8.52
C GLU A 60 13.02 -13.37 9.14
N GLN A 61 13.28 -12.20 9.73
CA GLN A 61 14.51 -11.85 10.45
C GLN A 61 14.50 -12.36 11.91
N GLY A 62 13.45 -13.08 12.34
CA GLY A 62 13.33 -13.67 13.66
C GLY A 62 12.88 -12.72 14.77
N ARG A 63 12.32 -11.54 14.43
CA ARG A 63 11.75 -10.62 15.41
C ARG A 63 10.37 -11.10 15.86
N ASP A 64 10.03 -10.87 17.13
CA ASP A 64 8.67 -11.08 17.63
C ASP A 64 7.79 -9.89 17.22
N VAL A 65 6.80 -10.14 16.36
CA VAL A 65 6.00 -9.11 15.70
C VAL A 65 4.52 -9.31 15.95
N VAL A 66 3.85 -8.24 16.37
CA VAL A 66 2.39 -8.14 16.37
C VAL A 66 1.97 -7.04 15.40
N LEU A 67 1.03 -7.35 14.51
CA LEU A 67 0.39 -6.38 13.64
C LEU A 67 -1.07 -6.20 14.06
N LEU A 68 -1.46 -4.96 14.35
CA LEU A 68 -2.84 -4.57 14.67
C LEU A 68 -3.48 -3.88 13.47
N GLU A 69 -4.65 -4.37 13.07
CA GLU A 69 -5.49 -3.77 12.03
C GLU A 69 -6.90 -3.53 12.57
N ARG A 70 -7.42 -2.31 12.44
CA ARG A 70 -8.76 -1.96 12.96
C ARG A 70 -9.90 -2.67 12.26
N GLY A 71 -9.75 -2.97 10.98
CA GLY A 71 -10.70 -3.70 10.15
C GLY A 71 -10.14 -5.03 9.69
N GLU A 72 -10.34 -5.32 8.41
CA GLU A 72 -9.74 -6.46 7.74
C GLU A 72 -8.43 -6.06 7.03
N ILE A 73 -7.52 -7.01 6.84
CA ILE A 73 -6.32 -6.79 6.01
C ILE A 73 -6.74 -6.32 4.61
N ALA A 74 -6.12 -5.25 4.14
CA ALA A 74 -6.41 -4.60 2.86
C ALA A 74 -7.76 -3.86 2.78
N SER A 75 -8.42 -3.54 3.89
CA SER A 75 -9.72 -2.86 3.87
C SER A 75 -9.69 -1.42 3.36
N GLU A 76 -8.53 -0.77 3.39
CA GLU A 76 -8.35 0.62 2.99
C GLU A 76 -7.59 0.73 1.65
N ALA A 77 -6.82 1.80 1.41
CA ALA A 77 -6.16 2.09 0.13
C ALA A 77 -5.47 0.88 -0.53
N SER A 78 -4.90 -0.02 0.28
CA SER A 78 -4.18 -1.21 -0.22
C SER A 78 -5.09 -2.21 -0.94
N GLY A 79 -6.38 -2.25 -0.64
CA GLY A 79 -7.35 -3.10 -1.35
C GLY A 79 -8.24 -2.35 -2.33
N GLN A 80 -8.26 -1.01 -2.27
CA GLN A 80 -9.19 -0.16 -3.01
C GLN A 80 -8.62 0.40 -4.32
N ASN A 81 -7.45 -0.05 -4.76
CA ASN A 81 -6.75 0.39 -5.96
C ASN A 81 -6.88 -0.62 -7.12
N MET A 82 -6.36 -0.27 -8.30
CA MET A 82 -6.45 -1.15 -9.47
C MET A 82 -5.42 -2.27 -9.51
N GLY A 83 -4.38 -2.22 -8.69
CA GLY A 83 -3.34 -3.25 -8.65
C GLY A 83 -2.21 -3.08 -9.66
N GLY A 84 -1.92 -1.88 -10.13
CA GLY A 84 -0.80 -1.61 -11.03
C GLY A 84 0.55 -1.73 -10.35
N LEU A 85 1.50 -2.35 -11.05
CA LEU A 85 2.87 -2.59 -10.60
C LEU A 85 3.88 -2.08 -11.60
N GLY A 86 4.98 -1.60 -11.07
CA GLY A 86 6.03 -1.01 -11.87
C GLY A 86 5.70 0.45 -12.24
N GLY A 87 6.67 1.11 -12.78
CA GLY A 87 6.60 2.51 -13.15
C GLY A 87 7.90 3.22 -12.83
N ASN A 88 8.18 4.25 -13.59
CA ASN A 88 9.34 5.08 -13.35
C ASN A 88 8.95 6.11 -12.29
N GLY A 89 9.87 6.43 -11.43
CA GLY A 89 9.62 7.33 -10.31
C GLY A 89 8.93 8.62 -10.70
N TRP A 90 7.99 9.00 -9.89
CA TRP A 90 7.30 10.28 -9.91
C TRP A 90 7.62 10.98 -8.59
N GLY A 91 7.76 12.27 -8.61
CA GLY A 91 7.94 13.06 -7.42
C GLY A 91 9.35 13.63 -7.29
N SER A 92 9.61 14.27 -6.18
CA SER A 92 10.85 15.00 -5.88
C SER A 92 12.06 14.08 -5.62
N ASN A 93 11.83 12.79 -5.34
CA ASN A 93 12.87 11.82 -4.97
C ASN A 93 12.91 10.65 -5.96
N PRO A 94 13.38 10.86 -7.21
CA PRO A 94 13.30 9.84 -8.26
C PRO A 94 14.12 8.58 -7.95
N ASN A 95 15.24 8.70 -7.23
CA ASN A 95 16.09 7.55 -6.88
C ASN A 95 15.38 6.61 -5.90
N LEU A 96 14.87 7.13 -4.80
CA LEU A 96 14.09 6.35 -3.84
C LEU A 96 12.86 5.72 -4.50
N LEU A 97 12.09 6.52 -5.25
CA LEU A 97 10.86 6.03 -5.87
C LEU A 97 11.12 4.95 -6.92
N SER A 98 12.20 5.06 -7.68
CA SER A 98 12.63 4.03 -8.64
C SER A 98 13.09 2.77 -7.92
N TYR A 99 13.87 2.91 -6.85
CA TYR A 99 14.32 1.80 -6.02
C TYR A 99 13.13 1.03 -5.39
N LEU A 100 12.18 1.75 -4.79
CA LEU A 100 10.97 1.16 -4.22
C LEU A 100 10.13 0.43 -5.27
N THR A 101 10.04 0.99 -6.46
CA THR A 101 9.26 0.41 -7.56
C THR A 101 9.89 -0.89 -8.08
N ALA A 102 11.19 -0.89 -8.34
CA ALA A 102 11.89 -2.08 -8.83
C ALA A 102 11.91 -3.19 -7.77
N GLY A 103 12.30 -2.86 -6.54
CA GLY A 103 12.31 -3.80 -5.43
C GLY A 103 10.93 -4.36 -5.09
N GLY A 104 9.87 -3.53 -5.20
CA GLY A 104 8.50 -3.99 -5.01
C GLY A 104 8.11 -5.10 -6.00
N VAL A 105 8.42 -4.93 -7.29
CA VAL A 105 8.14 -5.95 -8.32
C VAL A 105 8.87 -7.27 -8.00
N GLU A 106 10.13 -7.21 -7.57
CA GLU A 106 10.89 -8.43 -7.22
C GLU A 106 10.29 -9.12 -5.99
N ILE A 107 9.81 -8.38 -5.00
CA ILE A 107 9.13 -8.97 -3.84
C ILE A 107 7.80 -9.63 -4.26
N PHE A 108 7.02 -9.02 -5.16
CA PHE A 108 5.82 -9.65 -5.71
C PHE A 108 6.13 -10.96 -6.43
N LYS A 109 7.20 -11.00 -7.23
CA LYS A 109 7.66 -12.24 -7.88
C LYS A 109 8.02 -13.29 -6.84
N ARG A 110 8.80 -12.94 -5.82
CA ARG A 110 9.21 -13.85 -4.74
C ARG A 110 7.98 -14.46 -4.06
N LEU A 111 7.01 -13.65 -3.63
CA LEU A 111 5.83 -14.18 -2.95
C LEU A 111 5.01 -15.12 -3.85
N GLN A 112 4.80 -14.77 -5.12
CA GLN A 112 3.98 -15.61 -5.99
C GLN A 112 4.73 -16.84 -6.51
N ILE A 113 5.99 -16.68 -6.97
CA ILE A 113 6.71 -17.76 -7.64
C ILE A 113 7.42 -18.67 -6.63
N ASP A 114 8.16 -18.09 -5.68
CA ASP A 114 9.01 -18.87 -4.77
C ASP A 114 8.22 -19.36 -3.56
N LEU A 115 7.28 -18.54 -3.04
CA LEU A 115 6.49 -18.87 -1.85
C LEU A 115 5.08 -19.39 -2.17
N GLY A 116 4.63 -19.34 -3.43
CA GLY A 116 3.38 -19.94 -3.89
C GLY A 116 2.09 -19.21 -3.56
N TYR A 117 2.14 -17.93 -3.17
CA TYR A 117 0.93 -17.15 -2.90
C TYR A 117 0.25 -16.67 -4.19
N ASP A 118 -1.02 -17.03 -4.42
CA ASP A 118 -1.79 -16.53 -5.58
C ASP A 118 -2.19 -15.06 -5.39
N MET A 119 -1.40 -14.17 -5.95
CA MET A 119 -1.67 -12.73 -5.98
C MET A 119 -2.20 -12.25 -7.33
N GLU A 120 -2.40 -13.15 -8.28
CA GLU A 120 -2.71 -12.81 -9.69
C GLU A 120 -1.67 -11.89 -10.32
N PHE A 121 -0.42 -11.92 -9.83
CA PHE A 121 0.66 -11.11 -10.38
C PHE A 121 1.01 -11.58 -11.79
N ARG A 122 1.06 -10.63 -12.71
CA ARG A 122 1.49 -10.88 -14.09
C ARG A 122 2.12 -9.62 -14.70
N LYS A 123 3.11 -9.79 -15.55
CA LYS A 123 3.64 -8.75 -16.43
C LYS A 123 2.69 -8.63 -17.62
N SER A 124 1.84 -7.62 -17.62
CA SER A 124 0.84 -7.38 -18.67
C SER A 124 1.22 -6.22 -19.60
N GLY A 125 2.31 -5.54 -19.30
CA GLY A 125 2.62 -4.25 -19.89
C GLY A 125 1.64 -3.14 -19.48
N THR A 126 2.01 -1.92 -19.79
CA THR A 126 1.14 -0.74 -19.61
C THR A 126 1.15 0.08 -20.87
N LEU A 127 -0.03 0.40 -21.38
CA LEU A 127 -0.25 1.36 -22.46
C LEU A 127 -0.74 2.68 -21.84
N THR A 128 -0.03 3.76 -22.08
CA THR A 128 -0.34 5.10 -21.59
C THR A 128 -0.71 5.98 -22.76
N ALA A 129 -1.98 6.38 -22.85
CA ALA A 129 -2.56 7.11 -23.97
C ALA A 129 -2.11 8.57 -24.04
N ILE A 130 -1.80 9.06 -25.23
CA ILE A 130 -1.36 10.42 -25.54
C ILE A 130 -2.45 11.13 -26.35
N HIS A 131 -2.97 12.25 -25.82
CA HIS A 131 -4.12 12.95 -26.36
C HIS A 131 -3.78 14.23 -27.12
N THR A 132 -2.66 14.90 -26.81
CA THR A 132 -2.29 16.21 -27.39
C THR A 132 -0.85 16.21 -27.89
N GLU A 133 -0.53 17.10 -28.83
CA GLU A 133 0.84 17.27 -29.36
C GLU A 133 1.83 17.59 -28.24
N GLU A 134 1.49 18.47 -27.28
CA GLU A 134 2.36 18.78 -26.15
C GLU A 134 2.67 17.55 -25.30
N GLN A 135 1.68 16.67 -25.09
CA GLN A 135 1.89 15.40 -24.39
C GLN A 135 2.76 14.45 -25.23
N PHE A 136 2.63 14.50 -26.56
CA PHE A 136 3.42 13.68 -27.45
C PHE A 136 4.90 14.06 -27.41
N GLU A 137 5.21 15.33 -27.58
CA GLU A 137 6.57 15.88 -27.48
C GLU A 137 7.21 15.55 -26.13
N PHE A 138 6.49 15.84 -25.04
CA PHE A 138 6.97 15.52 -23.70
C PHE A 138 7.29 14.02 -23.52
N ASN A 139 6.44 13.14 -24.02
CA ASN A 139 6.66 11.69 -23.89
C ASN A 139 7.73 11.16 -24.85
N GLN A 140 7.96 11.80 -26.00
CA GLN A 140 9.07 11.47 -26.89
C GLN A 140 10.41 11.68 -26.16
N ASP A 141 10.63 12.87 -25.60
CA ASP A 141 11.84 13.17 -24.82
C ASP A 141 12.01 12.26 -23.63
N ARG A 142 10.90 11.99 -22.92
CA ARG A 142 10.87 11.11 -21.79
C ARG A 142 11.23 9.66 -22.14
N VAL A 143 10.72 9.13 -23.24
CA VAL A 143 11.04 7.77 -23.70
C VAL A 143 12.52 7.66 -24.08
N ILE A 144 13.09 8.68 -24.76
CA ILE A 144 14.52 8.72 -25.09
C ILE A 144 15.36 8.65 -23.81
N ARG A 145 15.06 9.51 -22.82
CA ARG A 145 15.75 9.52 -21.54
C ARG A 145 15.64 8.19 -20.80
N LEU A 146 14.44 7.64 -20.66
CA LEU A 146 14.23 6.40 -19.95
C LEU A 146 14.96 5.22 -20.61
N ARG A 147 15.04 5.18 -21.94
CA ARG A 147 15.84 4.19 -22.67
C ARG A 147 17.32 4.33 -22.37
N SER A 148 17.84 5.55 -22.30
CA SER A 148 19.23 5.79 -21.93
C SER A 148 19.56 5.38 -20.48
N GLU A 149 18.56 5.37 -19.60
CA GLU A 149 18.63 4.87 -18.23
C GLU A 149 18.43 3.34 -18.13
N GLY A 150 18.25 2.65 -19.26
CA GLY A 150 18.10 1.20 -19.30
C GLY A 150 16.66 0.67 -19.17
N TYR A 151 15.64 1.54 -19.13
CA TYR A 151 14.25 1.11 -19.06
C TYR A 151 13.73 0.65 -20.44
N GLN A 152 12.94 -0.43 -20.42
CA GLN A 152 12.20 -0.88 -21.60
C GLN A 152 10.92 -0.06 -21.73
N VAL A 153 10.94 0.93 -22.61
CA VAL A 153 9.78 1.77 -22.92
C VAL A 153 9.79 2.12 -24.40
N GLU A 154 8.62 2.23 -24.99
CA GLU A 154 8.46 2.50 -26.41
C GLU A 154 7.38 3.56 -26.64
N LEU A 155 7.60 4.42 -27.63
CA LEU A 155 6.57 5.30 -28.17
C LEU A 155 5.96 4.59 -29.37
N LEU A 156 4.67 4.32 -29.30
CA LEU A 156 3.93 3.56 -30.30
C LEU A 156 2.93 4.44 -31.05
N THR A 157 2.80 4.19 -32.33
CA THR A 157 1.64 4.66 -33.11
C THR A 157 0.36 3.95 -32.62
N PRO A 158 -0.83 4.50 -32.86
CA PRO A 158 -2.08 3.82 -32.54
C PRO A 158 -2.22 2.43 -33.18
N ARG A 159 -1.68 2.24 -34.38
CA ARG A 159 -1.67 0.95 -35.06
C ARG A 159 -0.84 -0.10 -34.33
N GLU A 160 0.35 0.27 -33.86
CA GLU A 160 1.23 -0.62 -33.09
C GLU A 160 0.62 -0.93 -31.72
N ALA A 161 0.04 0.08 -31.05
CA ALA A 161 -0.66 -0.11 -29.79
C ALA A 161 -1.82 -1.10 -29.90
N ARG A 162 -2.59 -1.07 -31.02
CA ARG A 162 -3.68 -2.02 -31.27
C ARG A 162 -3.21 -3.44 -31.57
N ALA A 163 -1.96 -3.65 -31.96
CA ALA A 163 -1.39 -4.99 -32.04
C ALA A 163 -1.18 -5.63 -30.66
N ILE A 164 -0.98 -4.80 -29.61
CA ILE A 164 -0.83 -5.23 -28.22
C ILE A 164 -2.18 -5.25 -27.50
N GLU A 165 -2.95 -4.19 -27.65
CA GLU A 165 -4.27 -3.97 -27.04
C GLU A 165 -5.30 -3.66 -28.13
N PRO A 166 -6.00 -4.67 -28.66
CA PRO A 166 -6.90 -4.49 -29.82
C PRO A 166 -8.02 -3.46 -29.61
N GLN A 167 -8.34 -3.18 -28.33
CA GLN A 167 -9.40 -2.24 -27.96
C GLN A 167 -8.89 -0.80 -27.81
N ALA A 168 -7.57 -0.55 -27.95
CA ALA A 168 -7.01 0.78 -27.85
C ALA A 168 -7.59 1.70 -28.95
N ASN A 169 -7.87 2.95 -28.60
CA ASN A 169 -8.43 3.94 -29.53
C ASN A 169 -7.41 4.28 -30.63
N GLY A 170 -7.81 4.10 -31.89
CA GLY A 170 -7.00 4.39 -33.06
C GLY A 170 -6.88 5.87 -33.42
N ASP A 171 -7.72 6.74 -32.85
CA ASP A 171 -7.81 8.17 -33.17
C ASP A 171 -6.93 9.05 -32.24
N LEU A 172 -6.21 8.43 -31.29
CA LEU A 172 -5.26 9.12 -30.43
C LEU A 172 -3.93 9.39 -31.14
N LEU A 173 -3.12 10.32 -30.63
CA LEU A 173 -1.83 10.65 -31.25
C LEU A 173 -0.79 9.54 -31.10
N GLY A 174 -0.86 8.77 -30.03
CA GLY A 174 0.05 7.65 -29.77
C GLY A 174 -0.08 7.09 -28.38
N TYR A 175 0.84 6.21 -28.04
CA TYR A 175 0.89 5.54 -26.74
C TYR A 175 2.34 5.37 -26.28
N VAL A 176 2.57 5.47 -25.00
CA VAL A 176 3.80 4.97 -24.37
C VAL A 176 3.53 3.55 -23.90
N TYR A 177 4.35 2.60 -24.34
CA TYR A 177 4.30 1.21 -23.90
C TYR A 177 5.47 0.88 -22.97
N ALA A 178 5.18 0.25 -21.86
CA ALA A 178 6.17 -0.22 -20.90
C ALA A 178 5.92 -1.71 -20.59
N PRO A 179 6.61 -2.64 -21.29
CA PRO A 179 6.36 -4.08 -21.22
C PRO A 179 6.66 -4.70 -19.84
N GLU A 180 7.63 -4.14 -19.12
CA GLU A 180 8.04 -4.65 -17.81
C GLU A 180 7.08 -4.32 -16.67
N ARG A 181 6.08 -3.48 -16.92
CA ARG A 181 5.03 -3.19 -15.95
C ARG A 181 4.03 -4.33 -15.84
N GLY A 182 3.43 -4.42 -14.69
CA GLY A 182 2.51 -5.52 -14.39
C GLY A 182 1.30 -5.10 -13.58
N GLN A 183 0.60 -6.11 -13.12
CA GLN A 183 -0.57 -5.96 -12.26
C GLN A 183 -0.67 -7.16 -11.32
N ALA A 184 -1.35 -6.94 -10.20
CA ALA A 184 -1.73 -7.98 -9.25
C ALA A 184 -3.10 -7.67 -8.63
N ASP A 185 -3.72 -8.64 -7.96
CA ASP A 185 -4.94 -8.38 -7.19
C ASP A 185 -4.57 -7.70 -5.86
N PRO A 186 -5.09 -6.49 -5.58
CA PRO A 186 -4.67 -5.72 -4.41
C PRO A 186 -5.00 -6.40 -3.08
N VAL A 187 -6.19 -6.99 -2.97
CA VAL A 187 -6.64 -7.65 -1.74
C VAL A 187 -5.87 -8.94 -1.52
N LYS A 188 -5.78 -9.80 -2.55
CA LYS A 188 -5.00 -11.03 -2.48
C LYS A 188 -3.55 -10.76 -2.12
N SER A 189 -2.93 -9.76 -2.75
CA SER A 189 -1.53 -9.41 -2.52
C SER A 189 -1.29 -8.96 -1.08
N THR A 190 -2.08 -8.02 -0.58
CA THR A 190 -1.90 -7.53 0.80
C THR A 190 -2.14 -8.64 1.81
N ARG A 191 -3.14 -9.51 1.59
CA ARG A 191 -3.39 -10.69 2.41
C ARG A 191 -2.25 -11.71 2.34
N ALA A 192 -1.64 -11.88 1.15
CA ALA A 192 -0.48 -12.76 0.99
C ALA A 192 0.71 -12.31 1.86
N PHE A 193 1.00 -11.00 1.92
CA PHE A 193 2.02 -10.47 2.82
C PHE A 193 1.69 -10.77 4.29
N ALA A 194 0.45 -10.53 4.73
CA ALA A 194 0.03 -10.81 6.10
C ALA A 194 0.08 -12.32 6.44
N GLN A 195 -0.30 -13.18 5.49
CA GLN A 195 -0.21 -14.63 5.64
C GLN A 195 1.25 -15.09 5.71
N ALA A 196 2.11 -14.56 4.85
CA ALA A 196 3.55 -14.86 4.85
C ALA A 196 4.19 -14.41 6.18
N ALA A 197 3.80 -13.24 6.70
CA ALA A 197 4.21 -12.77 8.02
C ALA A 197 3.78 -13.74 9.12
N ALA A 198 2.52 -14.21 9.11
CA ALA A 198 2.01 -15.18 10.07
C ALA A 198 2.72 -16.53 9.99
N VAL A 199 3.03 -17.01 8.79
CA VAL A 199 3.82 -18.25 8.59
C VAL A 199 5.24 -18.09 9.14
N ALA A 200 5.83 -16.88 9.02
CA ALA A 200 7.14 -16.56 9.58
C ALA A 200 7.12 -16.29 11.11
N GLY A 201 5.95 -16.32 11.76
CA GLY A 201 5.79 -16.22 13.21
C GLY A 201 5.15 -14.92 13.72
N ALA A 202 4.83 -13.95 12.86
CA ALA A 202 4.13 -12.75 13.28
C ALA A 202 2.69 -13.05 13.70
N GLN A 203 2.18 -12.30 14.68
CA GLN A 203 0.79 -12.34 15.08
C GLN A 203 0.00 -11.25 14.37
N ILE A 204 -0.97 -11.64 13.56
CA ILE A 204 -1.84 -10.72 12.82
C ILE A 204 -3.18 -10.63 13.57
N ARG A 205 -3.51 -9.44 14.06
CA ARG A 205 -4.71 -9.14 14.84
C ARG A 205 -5.59 -8.16 14.06
N THR A 206 -6.75 -8.62 13.61
CA THR A 206 -7.78 -7.82 12.95
C THR A 206 -8.89 -7.45 13.92
N GLY A 207 -9.65 -6.39 13.62
CA GLY A 207 -10.65 -5.85 14.55
C GLY A 207 -10.06 -5.04 15.72
N GLU A 208 -8.77 -4.75 15.69
CA GLU A 208 -8.02 -4.07 16.73
C GLU A 208 -7.86 -2.57 16.43
N ASN A 209 -8.90 -1.80 16.77
CA ASN A 209 -8.83 -0.35 16.63
C ASN A 209 -8.05 0.27 17.79
N VAL A 210 -6.90 0.85 17.49
CA VAL A 210 -6.08 1.58 18.50
C VAL A 210 -6.80 2.86 18.90
N VAL A 211 -6.97 3.04 20.21
CA VAL A 211 -7.65 4.20 20.81
C VAL A 211 -6.71 5.10 21.61
N SER A 212 -5.59 4.57 22.09
CA SER A 212 -4.53 5.38 22.73
C SER A 212 -3.17 4.71 22.60
N ILE A 213 -2.12 5.55 22.63
CA ILE A 213 -0.72 5.14 22.64
C ILE A 213 -0.02 5.93 23.74
N THR A 214 0.64 5.24 24.66
CA THR A 214 1.33 5.86 25.79
C THR A 214 2.79 5.40 25.79
N PRO A 215 3.75 6.33 25.70
CA PRO A 215 5.15 6.01 25.95
C PRO A 215 5.34 5.46 27.38
N LEU A 216 6.15 4.43 27.54
CA LEU A 216 6.47 3.84 28.84
C LEU A 216 7.59 4.64 29.53
N SER A 217 7.65 4.55 30.86
CA SER A 217 8.66 5.25 31.67
C SER A 217 10.09 4.73 31.46
N ARG A 218 10.23 3.55 30.91
CA ARG A 218 11.50 3.00 30.41
C ARG A 218 11.46 3.04 28.89
N GLU A 219 11.82 2.05 28.17
CA GLU A 219 11.73 2.03 26.71
C GLU A 219 10.40 1.41 26.26
N GLY A 220 9.84 1.87 25.12
CA GLY A 220 8.70 1.27 24.45
C GLY A 220 7.36 1.97 24.69
N TYR A 221 6.28 1.26 24.34
CA TYR A 221 4.93 1.79 24.29
C TYR A 221 3.90 0.82 24.84
N ALA A 222 2.86 1.39 25.47
CA ALA A 222 1.59 0.73 25.72
C ALA A 222 0.56 1.23 24.71
N VAL A 223 -0.05 0.30 23.97
CA VAL A 223 -1.03 0.57 22.93
C VAL A 223 -2.36 -0.07 23.33
N THR A 224 -3.38 0.75 23.55
CA THR A 224 -4.70 0.30 23.97
C THR A 224 -5.63 0.20 22.77
N THR A 225 -6.35 -0.91 22.70
CA THR A 225 -7.45 -1.16 21.76
C THR A 225 -8.76 -1.39 22.52
N ALA A 226 -9.85 -1.60 21.80
CA ALA A 226 -11.13 -1.95 22.41
C ALA A 226 -11.10 -3.34 23.08
N THR A 227 -10.16 -4.23 22.71
CA THR A 227 -10.10 -5.62 23.18
C THR A 227 -9.02 -5.86 24.23
N GLY A 228 -8.04 -4.93 24.38
CA GLY A 228 -6.97 -5.09 25.35
C GLY A 228 -5.83 -4.09 25.22
N GLU A 229 -4.77 -4.32 25.99
CA GLU A 229 -3.53 -3.54 25.96
C GLU A 229 -2.38 -4.39 25.42
N TYR A 230 -1.58 -3.81 24.54
CA TYR A 230 -0.36 -4.36 23.98
C TYR A 230 0.83 -3.53 24.43
N ARG A 231 1.96 -4.16 24.75
CA ARG A 231 3.21 -3.50 25.10
C ARG A 231 4.28 -3.92 24.11
N CYS A 232 5.09 -2.97 23.66
CA CYS A 232 6.16 -3.24 22.72
C CYS A 232 7.40 -2.40 23.02
N GLN A 233 8.56 -2.89 22.57
CA GLN A 233 9.79 -2.12 22.61
C GLN A 233 9.86 -1.12 21.45
N ILE A 234 9.41 -1.54 20.28
CA ILE A 234 9.43 -0.76 19.03
C ILE A 234 7.99 -0.62 18.51
N LEU A 235 7.61 0.62 18.18
CA LEU A 235 6.31 0.91 17.59
C LEU A 235 6.49 1.38 16.15
N VAL A 236 5.70 0.81 15.23
CA VAL A 236 5.68 1.17 13.80
C VAL A 236 4.31 1.72 13.42
N LEU A 237 4.27 2.95 12.94
CA LEU A 237 3.08 3.57 12.37
C LEU A 237 2.99 3.25 10.87
N ALA A 238 2.10 2.33 10.49
CA ALA A 238 1.80 1.97 9.10
C ALA A 238 0.34 2.29 8.74
N THR A 239 -0.22 3.33 9.34
CA THR A 239 -1.64 3.66 9.35
C THR A 239 -2.11 4.42 8.10
N GLY A 240 -1.28 4.50 7.06
CA GLY A 240 -1.64 5.12 5.78
C GLY A 240 -2.15 6.54 5.95
N ALA A 241 -3.34 6.83 5.44
CA ALA A 241 -3.95 8.16 5.51
C ALA A 241 -4.28 8.62 6.95
N TRP A 242 -4.27 7.70 7.93
CA TRP A 242 -4.54 8.00 9.35
C TRP A 242 -3.28 8.26 10.18
N CYS A 243 -2.11 8.44 9.55
CA CYS A 243 -0.87 8.75 10.29
C CYS A 243 -0.98 10.06 11.10
N GLY A 244 -1.64 11.09 10.58
CA GLY A 244 -1.88 12.33 11.33
C GLY A 244 -2.68 12.10 12.64
N PRO A 245 -3.92 11.58 12.58
CA PRO A 245 -4.69 11.26 13.78
C PRO A 245 -4.00 10.32 14.77
N VAL A 246 -3.24 9.31 14.28
CA VAL A 246 -2.51 8.41 15.18
C VAL A 246 -1.27 9.10 15.75
N GLY A 247 -0.58 9.95 14.99
CA GLY A 247 0.51 10.79 15.47
C GLY A 247 0.08 11.71 16.61
N ASN A 248 -1.12 12.28 16.51
CA ASN A 248 -1.68 13.14 17.57
C ASN A 248 -1.83 12.41 18.93
N MET A 249 -2.03 11.07 18.93
CA MET A 249 -2.03 10.28 20.18
C MET A 249 -0.66 10.28 20.87
N LEU A 250 0.40 10.61 20.14
CA LEU A 250 1.79 10.72 20.62
C LEU A 250 2.26 12.18 20.75
N GLY A 251 1.38 13.16 20.55
CA GLY A 251 1.74 14.58 20.52
C GLY A 251 2.59 14.95 19.31
N LEU A 252 2.40 14.26 18.17
CA LEU A 252 3.14 14.49 16.92
C LEU A 252 2.20 14.98 15.82
N ASP A 253 2.63 15.99 15.10
CA ASP A 253 2.05 16.39 13.82
C ASP A 253 2.79 15.68 12.69
N ILE A 254 2.09 14.73 12.05
CA ILE A 254 2.60 13.96 10.90
C ILE A 254 1.88 14.46 9.65
N PRO A 255 2.58 15.15 8.72
CA PRO A 255 1.95 15.86 7.61
C PRO A 255 1.54 14.91 6.47
N ILE A 256 0.66 13.97 6.79
CA ILE A 256 0.00 13.07 5.83
C ILE A 256 -1.45 13.48 5.67
N ILE A 257 -1.84 13.78 4.43
CA ILE A 257 -3.22 14.15 4.08
C ILE A 257 -3.93 13.02 3.34
N PRO A 258 -5.21 12.76 3.66
CA PRO A 258 -6.05 11.82 2.93
C PRO A 258 -6.51 12.41 1.59
N ILE A 259 -6.13 11.77 0.48
CA ILE A 259 -6.65 12.10 -0.85
C ILE A 259 -7.56 10.97 -1.30
N ARG A 260 -8.83 11.30 -1.52
CA ARG A 260 -9.81 10.33 -2.02
C ARG A 260 -9.53 10.01 -3.48
N GLY A 261 -9.46 8.71 -3.79
CA GLY A 261 -9.47 8.19 -5.15
C GLY A 261 -10.71 7.34 -5.36
N GLN A 262 -11.37 7.49 -6.52
CA GLN A 262 -12.58 6.77 -6.86
C GLN A 262 -12.31 5.74 -7.96
N MET A 263 -13.03 4.64 -7.89
CA MET A 263 -12.93 3.50 -8.81
C MET A 263 -14.31 3.03 -9.21
N TRP A 264 -14.41 2.43 -10.39
CA TRP A 264 -15.60 1.77 -10.86
C TRP A 264 -15.26 0.47 -11.58
N ALA A 265 -16.24 -0.41 -11.72
CA ALA A 265 -16.14 -1.68 -12.42
C ALA A 265 -17.36 -1.95 -13.30
N THR A 266 -17.16 -2.67 -14.39
CA THR A 266 -18.24 -3.31 -15.15
C THR A 266 -18.65 -4.63 -14.50
N ALA A 267 -19.75 -5.21 -14.93
CA ALA A 267 -19.97 -6.65 -14.75
C ALA A 267 -18.85 -7.45 -15.45
N PRO A 268 -18.59 -8.72 -15.05
CA PRO A 268 -17.59 -9.56 -15.71
C PRO A 268 -17.80 -9.64 -17.21
N GLN A 269 -16.72 -9.46 -17.96
CA GLN A 269 -16.66 -9.54 -19.41
C GLN A 269 -15.73 -10.69 -19.84
N PRO A 270 -15.90 -11.24 -21.02
CA PRO A 270 -14.86 -12.06 -21.65
C PRO A 270 -13.52 -11.30 -21.70
N PRO A 271 -12.36 -11.98 -21.77
CA PRO A 271 -11.07 -11.32 -21.90
C PRO A 271 -11.03 -10.38 -23.13
N ARG A 272 -10.88 -9.08 -22.87
CA ARG A 272 -10.88 -8.04 -23.90
C ARG A 272 -9.83 -6.97 -23.68
N VAL A 273 -9.39 -6.76 -22.43
CA VAL A 273 -8.36 -5.78 -22.06
C VAL A 273 -7.18 -6.54 -21.48
N PHE A 274 -6.06 -6.53 -22.17
CA PHE A 274 -4.90 -7.37 -21.88
C PHE A 274 -3.80 -6.64 -21.12
N SER A 275 -3.65 -5.33 -21.37
CA SER A 275 -2.67 -4.47 -20.74
C SER A 275 -3.29 -3.69 -19.57
N THR A 276 -2.44 -3.12 -18.72
CA THR A 276 -2.87 -1.99 -17.90
C THR A 276 -2.94 -0.72 -18.76
N ILE A 277 -3.93 0.09 -18.53
CA ILE A 277 -4.21 1.30 -19.31
C ILE A 277 -3.98 2.53 -18.43
N GLY A 278 -3.38 3.57 -18.98
CA GLY A 278 -3.18 4.85 -18.32
C GLY A 278 -3.32 6.03 -19.28
N SER A 279 -3.25 7.25 -18.74
CA SER A 279 -3.19 8.49 -19.52
C SER A 279 -1.88 9.24 -19.24
N ALA A 280 -1.29 9.79 -20.29
CA ALA A 280 -0.06 10.58 -20.24
C ALA A 280 -0.27 11.96 -19.61
N GLU A 281 -1.50 12.50 -19.61
CA GLU A 281 -1.79 13.85 -19.17
C GLU A 281 -1.40 14.09 -17.71
N SER A 282 -1.68 13.16 -16.81
CA SER A 282 -1.29 13.32 -15.41
C SER A 282 0.22 13.42 -15.21
N SER A 283 0.99 12.66 -15.99
CA SER A 283 2.45 12.72 -15.93
C SER A 283 3.00 14.05 -16.49
N PHE A 284 2.41 14.52 -17.54
CA PHE A 284 2.75 15.78 -18.16
C PHE A 284 2.44 16.97 -17.24
N VAL A 285 1.25 17.01 -16.66
CA VAL A 285 0.86 18.06 -15.71
C VAL A 285 1.76 18.06 -14.48
N TRP A 286 2.03 16.89 -13.91
CA TRP A 286 2.89 16.80 -12.73
C TRP A 286 4.34 17.18 -12.98
N SER A 287 4.86 16.95 -14.19
CA SER A 287 6.21 17.38 -14.53
C SER A 287 6.35 18.89 -14.68
N LYS A 288 5.26 19.58 -15.03
CA LYS A 288 5.21 21.04 -15.08
C LYS A 288 5.13 21.68 -13.68
N ASP A 289 4.56 20.97 -12.73
CA ASP A 289 4.46 21.39 -11.33
C ASP A 289 5.71 21.03 -10.50
N ASN A 290 6.86 20.83 -11.12
CA ASN A 290 8.14 20.59 -10.47
C ASN A 290 8.51 21.71 -9.51
N GLY A 291 8.25 21.52 -8.23
CA GLY A 291 8.41 22.51 -7.18
C GLY A 291 7.08 23.11 -6.76
N ALA A 292 5.97 22.46 -7.07
CA ALA A 292 4.72 22.74 -6.41
C ALA A 292 4.99 22.83 -4.92
N ASP A 293 4.71 23.99 -4.39
CA ASP A 293 4.76 24.31 -2.98
C ASP A 293 4.19 23.15 -2.16
N ALA A 294 4.98 22.59 -1.26
CA ALA A 294 4.60 21.48 -0.39
C ALA A 294 3.28 21.75 0.38
N SER A 295 2.85 22.99 0.41
CA SER A 295 1.58 23.43 1.01
C SER A 295 0.34 23.14 0.14
N HIS A 296 0.50 22.74 -1.12
CA HIS A 296 -0.63 22.52 -2.02
C HIS A 296 -0.96 21.03 -2.16
N PRO A 297 -2.25 20.64 -2.06
CA PRO A 297 -2.65 19.28 -2.34
C PRO A 297 -2.30 18.90 -3.79
N PRO A 298 -2.09 17.60 -4.06
CA PRO A 298 -1.82 17.14 -5.42
C PRO A 298 -2.95 17.55 -6.35
N ASN A 299 -2.62 17.80 -7.63
CA ASN A 299 -3.58 18.24 -8.64
C ASN A 299 -4.82 17.36 -8.65
N LEU A 300 -5.96 18.01 -8.45
CA LEU A 300 -7.26 17.37 -8.51
C LEU A 300 -7.60 16.99 -9.95
N THR A 301 -8.39 15.94 -10.13
CA THR A 301 -8.76 15.45 -11.45
C THR A 301 -10.07 16.05 -11.96
N HIS A 302 -10.93 16.46 -11.03
CA HIS A 302 -12.19 17.14 -11.33
C HIS A 302 -12.61 18.06 -10.19
N LYS A 303 -13.54 18.95 -10.52
CA LYS A 303 -14.27 19.78 -9.57
C LYS A 303 -15.75 19.72 -9.94
N ASN A 304 -16.56 19.14 -9.08
CA ASN A 304 -17.94 18.75 -9.41
C ASN A 304 -17.97 17.90 -10.71
N ALA A 305 -18.80 18.22 -11.67
CA ALA A 305 -18.87 17.55 -12.97
C ALA A 305 -17.83 18.05 -14.00
N GLN A 306 -17.00 19.03 -13.64
CA GLN A 306 -15.97 19.58 -14.53
C GLN A 306 -14.68 18.82 -14.41
N ARG A 307 -14.18 18.29 -15.52
CA ARG A 307 -12.86 17.68 -15.64
C ARG A 307 -11.76 18.73 -15.54
N LEU A 308 -10.72 18.45 -14.77
CA LEU A 308 -9.49 19.24 -14.67
C LEU A 308 -8.33 18.56 -15.39
N THR A 309 -8.13 17.25 -15.16
CA THR A 309 -7.09 16.45 -15.82
C THR A 309 -7.60 15.06 -16.18
N ARG A 310 -6.99 14.43 -17.20
CA ARG A 310 -7.19 13.00 -17.49
C ARG A 310 -6.22 12.16 -16.67
N HIS A 311 -6.52 11.97 -15.41
CA HIS A 311 -5.82 10.98 -14.61
C HIS A 311 -6.57 9.65 -14.67
N LEU A 312 -5.96 8.66 -15.31
CA LEU A 312 -6.63 7.40 -15.63
C LEU A 312 -5.68 6.23 -15.41
N TYR A 313 -6.19 5.20 -14.78
CA TYR A 313 -5.59 3.87 -14.76
C TYR A 313 -6.68 2.80 -14.65
N GLY A 314 -6.46 1.68 -15.34
CA GLY A 314 -7.41 0.59 -15.33
C GLY A 314 -6.84 -0.69 -15.94
N ARG A 315 -7.61 -1.75 -15.82
CA ARG A 315 -7.29 -3.09 -16.33
C ARG A 315 -8.50 -4.00 -16.36
N GLN A 316 -8.37 -5.16 -16.96
CA GLN A 316 -9.31 -6.27 -16.74
C GLN A 316 -8.73 -7.24 -15.70
N ARG A 317 -9.55 -7.56 -14.69
CA ARG A 317 -9.23 -8.54 -13.64
C ARG A 317 -9.40 -9.97 -14.15
N LYS A 318 -8.82 -10.94 -13.45
CA LYS A 318 -8.96 -12.37 -13.76
C LYS A 318 -10.42 -12.86 -13.67
N ASN A 319 -11.23 -12.24 -12.82
CA ASN A 319 -12.66 -12.52 -12.72
C ASN A 319 -13.51 -11.93 -13.86
N GLY A 320 -12.89 -11.22 -14.80
CA GLY A 320 -13.55 -10.60 -15.96
C GLY A 320 -13.99 -9.15 -15.77
N GLU A 321 -14.04 -8.61 -14.55
CA GLU A 321 -14.36 -7.20 -14.33
C GLU A 321 -13.35 -6.30 -15.03
N VAL A 322 -13.82 -5.33 -15.81
CA VAL A 322 -12.99 -4.22 -16.28
C VAL A 322 -13.11 -3.09 -15.26
N ILE A 323 -11.99 -2.74 -14.63
CA ILE A 323 -11.95 -1.74 -13.57
C ILE A 323 -11.13 -0.53 -13.99
N PHE A 324 -11.63 0.65 -13.65
CA PHE A 324 -10.96 1.93 -13.88
C PHE A 324 -11.10 2.85 -12.68
N GLY A 325 -10.20 3.81 -12.62
CA GLY A 325 -10.18 4.89 -11.64
C GLY A 325 -9.09 5.89 -11.97
N GLY A 326 -8.68 6.63 -10.98
CA GLY A 326 -7.63 7.64 -11.12
C GLY A 326 -8.05 9.02 -10.63
N ASP A 327 -9.21 9.07 -10.03
CA ASP A 327 -9.71 10.30 -9.44
C ASP A 327 -8.91 10.75 -8.22
N ARG A 328 -8.87 12.06 -7.97
CA ARG A 328 -8.19 12.68 -6.83
C ARG A 328 -8.96 13.88 -6.33
N GLU A 329 -9.32 13.82 -5.06
CA GLU A 329 -10.07 14.87 -4.40
C GLU A 329 -9.56 15.07 -2.96
N SER A 330 -9.45 16.32 -2.54
CA SER A 330 -9.10 16.69 -1.16
C SER A 330 -10.37 16.92 -0.35
N LEU A 331 -10.92 15.86 0.23
CA LEU A 331 -12.18 15.87 1.00
C LEU A 331 -12.01 15.32 2.43
N GLY A 332 -10.79 15.36 2.97
CA GLY A 332 -10.48 14.78 4.26
C GLY A 332 -10.80 13.29 4.29
N TYR A 333 -11.44 12.83 5.36
CA TYR A 333 -11.73 11.40 5.58
C TYR A 333 -13.06 10.91 4.97
N ILE A 334 -13.65 11.68 4.03
CA ILE A 334 -14.87 11.26 3.32
C ILE A 334 -14.53 10.13 2.34
N ARG A 335 -15.20 8.98 2.51
CA ARG A 335 -14.97 7.76 1.71
C ARG A 335 -16.12 7.40 0.76
N HIS A 336 -17.17 8.22 0.70
CA HIS A 336 -18.27 7.94 -0.23
C HIS A 336 -17.84 8.27 -1.66
N PRO A 337 -17.98 7.37 -2.62
CA PRO A 337 -17.81 7.72 -4.02
C PRO A 337 -18.93 8.67 -4.47
N GLU A 338 -18.61 9.57 -5.39
CA GLU A 338 -19.56 10.53 -5.97
C GLU A 338 -19.72 10.28 -7.46
N GLN A 339 -20.97 10.28 -7.91
CA GLN A 339 -21.30 9.94 -9.28
C GLN A 339 -20.62 10.87 -10.29
N ALA A 340 -20.50 12.17 -9.98
CA ALA A 340 -19.86 13.14 -10.86
C ALA A 340 -18.40 12.77 -11.20
N GLY A 341 -17.60 12.38 -10.20
CA GLY A 341 -16.21 11.93 -10.44
C GLY A 341 -16.14 10.62 -11.21
N ILE A 342 -17.06 9.70 -10.91
CA ILE A 342 -17.16 8.41 -11.64
C ILE A 342 -17.52 8.65 -13.12
N ASP A 343 -18.47 9.55 -13.42
CA ASP A 343 -18.88 9.85 -14.80
C ASP A 343 -17.74 10.52 -15.59
N VAL A 344 -17.03 11.46 -14.97
CA VAL A 344 -15.84 12.08 -15.55
C VAL A 344 -14.77 11.03 -15.85
N ASN A 345 -14.48 10.13 -14.90
CA ASN A 345 -13.47 9.08 -15.08
C ASN A 345 -13.90 8.07 -16.16
N LYS A 346 -15.19 7.67 -16.19
CA LYS A 346 -15.70 6.78 -17.25
C LYS A 346 -15.59 7.41 -18.64
N ALA A 347 -15.88 8.71 -18.76
CA ALA A 347 -15.69 9.42 -20.02
C ALA A 347 -14.24 9.37 -20.48
N HIS A 348 -13.26 9.60 -19.58
CA HIS A 348 -11.83 9.47 -19.88
C HIS A 348 -11.44 8.05 -20.32
N ALA A 349 -11.92 7.05 -19.58
CA ALA A 349 -11.64 5.65 -19.92
C ALA A 349 -12.18 5.29 -21.31
N THR A 350 -13.35 5.82 -21.66
CA THR A 350 -13.98 5.61 -22.96
C THR A 350 -13.21 6.30 -24.11
N GLU A 351 -12.57 7.44 -23.85
CA GLU A 351 -11.67 8.08 -24.82
C GLU A 351 -10.48 7.15 -25.20
N VAL A 352 -10.00 6.36 -24.24
CA VAL A 352 -8.86 5.44 -24.46
C VAL A 352 -9.30 4.06 -24.96
N LEU A 353 -10.40 3.54 -24.40
CA LEU A 353 -11.00 2.26 -24.77
C LEU A 353 -12.48 2.45 -25.15
N PRO A 354 -12.80 2.72 -26.42
CA PRO A 354 -14.18 3.00 -26.88
C PRO A 354 -15.20 1.93 -26.54
N LEU A 355 -14.77 0.67 -26.38
CA LEU A 355 -15.64 -0.44 -25.96
C LEU A 355 -16.40 -0.16 -24.65
N LEU A 356 -15.86 0.69 -23.79
CA LEU A 356 -16.44 0.99 -22.48
C LEU A 356 -17.71 1.83 -22.58
N SER A 357 -17.98 2.48 -23.71
CA SER A 357 -19.22 3.24 -23.93
C SER A 357 -20.46 2.35 -23.81
N GLY A 358 -20.37 1.11 -24.28
CA GLY A 358 -21.47 0.13 -24.24
C GLY A 358 -21.56 -0.69 -22.95
N LEU A 359 -20.64 -0.51 -21.99
CA LEU A 359 -20.61 -1.31 -20.77
C LEU A 359 -21.11 -0.50 -19.57
N PRO A 360 -22.20 -0.94 -18.91
CA PRO A 360 -22.70 -0.28 -17.71
C PRO A 360 -21.75 -0.47 -16.53
N ILE A 361 -21.71 0.52 -15.64
CA ILE A 361 -21.04 0.41 -14.35
C ILE A 361 -21.87 -0.51 -13.45
N SER A 362 -21.26 -1.52 -12.87
CA SER A 362 -21.88 -2.48 -11.95
C SER A 362 -21.61 -2.16 -10.49
N ARG A 363 -20.48 -1.54 -10.17
CA ARG A 363 -20.14 -1.08 -8.83
C ARG A 363 -19.15 0.08 -8.85
N ILE A 364 -19.22 0.87 -7.77
CA ILE A 364 -18.32 1.99 -7.50
C ILE A 364 -17.76 1.87 -6.08
N TRP A 365 -16.56 2.36 -5.85
CA TRP A 365 -15.95 2.45 -4.53
C TRP A 365 -14.90 3.55 -4.49
N SER A 366 -14.37 3.83 -3.32
CA SER A 366 -13.28 4.78 -3.14
C SER A 366 -12.34 4.34 -2.03
N GLY A 367 -11.14 4.90 -2.04
CA GLY A 367 -10.12 4.73 -1.01
C GLY A 367 -9.41 6.03 -0.71
N LEU A 368 -8.78 6.13 0.45
CA LEU A 368 -8.02 7.29 0.88
C LEU A 368 -6.52 7.02 0.73
N MET A 369 -5.90 7.70 -0.19
CA MET A 369 -4.45 7.60 -0.44
C MET A 369 -3.70 8.49 0.57
N PRO A 370 -2.58 7.99 1.16
CA PRO A 370 -1.74 8.78 2.06
C PRO A 370 -0.78 9.66 1.25
N PHE A 371 -1.07 10.94 1.15
CA PHE A 371 -0.16 11.90 0.54
C PHE A 371 0.61 12.65 1.61
N SER A 372 1.93 12.69 1.50
CA SER A 372 2.74 13.63 2.25
C SER A 372 2.65 15.01 1.63
N LEU A 373 2.70 16.07 2.43
CA LEU A 373 2.59 17.43 1.92
C LEU A 373 3.76 17.84 1.01
N ASP A 374 4.93 17.27 1.24
CA ASP A 374 6.13 17.53 0.43
C ASP A 374 6.32 16.55 -0.75
N GLY A 375 5.37 15.66 -0.97
CA GLY A 375 5.40 14.67 -2.06
C GLY A 375 6.36 13.50 -1.86
N SER A 376 7.15 13.48 -0.77
CA SER A 376 8.09 12.41 -0.45
C SER A 376 7.51 11.45 0.59
N PRO A 377 7.74 10.13 0.48
CA PRO A 377 7.27 9.20 1.51
C PRO A 377 7.97 9.43 2.85
N LEU A 378 7.35 8.98 3.93
CA LEU A 378 7.94 8.90 5.26
C LEU A 378 8.26 7.44 5.56
N ILE A 379 9.56 7.10 5.60
CA ILE A 379 10.04 5.75 5.88
C ILE A 379 11.27 5.86 6.76
N GLY A 380 11.15 5.56 8.04
CA GLY A 380 12.29 5.67 8.95
C GLY A 380 11.88 5.83 10.41
N LYS A 381 12.86 6.19 11.24
CA LYS A 381 12.69 6.51 12.66
C LYS A 381 12.20 7.96 12.82
N ILE A 382 11.28 8.19 13.73
CA ILE A 382 10.87 9.53 14.18
C ILE A 382 11.69 9.83 15.44
N SER A 383 12.72 10.68 15.32
CA SER A 383 13.70 10.91 16.40
C SER A 383 13.12 11.68 17.60
N LEU A 384 11.96 12.33 17.42
CA LEU A 384 11.22 12.99 18.52
C LEU A 384 10.70 12.01 19.58
N ARG A 385 10.68 10.71 19.28
CA ARG A 385 10.24 9.64 20.19
C ARG A 385 11.17 8.44 20.08
N ASP A 386 11.54 7.87 21.22
CA ASP A 386 12.39 6.67 21.24
C ASP A 386 11.65 5.50 20.63
N SER A 387 12.39 4.70 19.85
CA SER A 387 11.91 3.44 19.24
C SER A 387 10.60 3.57 18.44
N LEU A 388 10.30 4.77 17.88
CA LEU A 388 9.15 5.04 17.01
C LEU A 388 9.58 5.09 15.56
N PHE A 389 8.86 4.33 14.72
CA PHE A 389 9.11 4.25 13.28
C PHE A 389 7.82 4.49 12.49
N ILE A 390 7.95 4.89 11.23
CA ILE A 390 6.84 5.13 10.31
C ILE A 390 7.11 4.57 8.93
N VAL A 391 6.08 4.09 8.26
CA VAL A 391 6.04 3.80 6.82
C VAL A 391 4.71 4.27 6.23
N SER A 392 4.74 5.42 5.55
CA SER A 392 3.56 6.05 4.96
C SER A 392 3.93 7.05 3.87
N GLY A 393 2.96 7.82 3.37
CA GLY A 393 3.20 8.88 2.40
C GLY A 393 3.52 8.39 0.98
N LEU A 394 3.21 7.13 0.66
CA LEU A 394 3.53 6.53 -0.64
C LEU A 394 2.60 6.99 -1.78
N SER A 395 1.71 7.92 -1.50
CA SER A 395 0.81 8.58 -2.45
C SER A 395 -0.02 7.59 -3.27
N SER A 396 -0.20 7.85 -4.56
CA SER A 396 -0.99 6.96 -5.45
C SER A 396 -0.25 5.71 -5.93
N SER A 397 1.00 5.51 -5.52
CA SER A 397 1.83 4.36 -5.95
C SER A 397 2.14 3.38 -4.83
N GLY A 398 1.47 3.53 -3.68
CA GLY A 398 1.74 2.75 -2.47
C GLY A 398 1.60 1.24 -2.64
N PHE A 399 0.70 0.77 -3.49
CA PHE A 399 0.52 -0.66 -3.74
C PHE A 399 1.78 -1.32 -4.30
N GLY A 400 2.39 -0.75 -5.33
CA GLY A 400 3.59 -1.30 -5.95
C GLY A 400 4.88 -1.05 -5.17
N ARG A 401 4.95 0.05 -4.39
CA ARG A 401 6.14 0.49 -3.65
C ARG A 401 6.15 0.04 -2.20
N GLY A 402 4.98 -0.18 -1.61
CA GLY A 402 4.81 -0.57 -0.22
C GLY A 402 5.60 -1.80 0.20
N PRO A 403 5.68 -2.86 -0.62
CA PRO A 403 6.49 -4.03 -0.29
C PRO A 403 7.96 -3.71 -0.03
N MET A 404 8.59 -2.92 -0.89
CA MET A 404 9.99 -2.55 -0.71
C MET A 404 10.18 -1.49 0.38
N ALA A 405 9.23 -0.58 0.56
CA ALA A 405 9.23 0.36 1.67
C ALA A 405 9.18 -0.38 3.03
N GLY A 406 8.30 -1.37 3.14
CA GLY A 406 8.21 -2.22 4.34
C GLY A 406 9.49 -3.03 4.58
N LYS A 407 10.10 -3.57 3.52
CA LYS A 407 11.38 -4.27 3.63
C LYS A 407 12.50 -3.37 4.12
N LEU A 408 12.66 -2.19 3.53
CA LEU A 408 13.71 -1.24 3.94
C LEU A 408 13.54 -0.80 5.39
N LEU A 409 12.30 -0.57 5.83
CA LEU A 409 12.02 -0.26 7.22
C LEU A 409 12.33 -1.43 8.15
N ALA A 410 11.98 -2.66 7.77
CA ALA A 410 12.31 -3.87 8.52
C ALA A 410 13.82 -4.06 8.65
N ASP A 411 14.56 -3.89 7.57
CA ASP A 411 16.03 -3.97 7.56
C ASP A 411 16.65 -2.90 8.49
N TYR A 412 16.12 -1.68 8.46
CA TYR A 412 16.56 -0.60 9.36
C TYR A 412 16.29 -0.93 10.83
N ILE A 413 15.10 -1.39 11.17
CA ILE A 413 14.75 -1.80 12.54
C ILE A 413 15.63 -2.96 13.02
N HIS A 414 15.88 -3.94 12.16
CA HIS A 414 16.64 -5.13 12.53
C HIS A 414 18.12 -4.86 12.73
N THR A 415 18.73 -4.06 11.85
CA THR A 415 20.18 -3.81 11.82
C THR A 415 20.61 -2.57 12.60
N GLY A 416 19.68 -1.64 12.86
CA GLY A 416 19.98 -0.30 13.39
C GLY A 416 20.63 0.64 12.35
N HIS A 417 20.83 0.20 11.10
CA HIS A 417 21.48 0.97 10.05
C HIS A 417 20.50 1.44 8.99
N MET A 418 20.37 2.74 8.84
CA MET A 418 19.61 3.36 7.77
C MET A 418 20.38 3.31 6.46
N THR A 419 19.80 2.70 5.41
CA THR A 419 20.41 2.70 4.08
C THR A 419 20.34 4.10 3.47
N GLN A 420 21.35 4.48 2.68
CA GLN A 420 21.44 5.83 2.09
C GLN A 420 20.20 6.24 1.31
N VAL A 421 19.51 5.31 0.64
CA VAL A 421 18.29 5.59 -0.12
C VAL A 421 17.14 6.08 0.77
N LEU A 422 17.12 5.72 2.06
CA LEU A 422 16.11 6.18 3.03
C LEU A 422 16.31 7.63 3.47
N ASN A 423 17.49 8.25 3.26
CA ASN A 423 17.69 9.67 3.56
C ASN A 423 16.69 10.55 2.82
N GLU A 424 16.21 10.12 1.66
CA GLU A 424 15.20 10.85 0.87
C GLU A 424 13.78 10.74 1.48
N SER A 425 13.59 9.87 2.46
CA SER A 425 12.29 9.62 3.12
C SER A 425 12.34 9.82 4.64
N ASP A 426 13.40 10.44 5.14
CA ASP A 426 13.58 10.69 6.57
C ASP A 426 12.39 11.45 7.16
N PRO A 427 11.66 10.89 8.14
CA PRO A 427 10.52 11.55 8.75
C PRO A 427 10.87 12.86 9.49
N ASP A 428 12.08 12.96 10.01
CA ASP A 428 12.52 14.12 10.80
C ASP A 428 12.60 15.42 9.99
N ARG A 429 12.54 15.33 8.65
CA ARG A 429 12.45 16.50 7.78
C ARG A 429 11.15 17.30 7.93
N CYS A 430 10.06 16.67 8.43
CA CYS A 430 8.74 17.30 8.41
C CYS A 430 7.81 16.91 9.57
N VAL A 431 8.15 15.89 10.37
CA VAL A 431 7.37 15.55 11.57
C VAL A 431 7.76 16.48 12.69
N THR A 432 6.77 17.07 13.36
CA THR A 432 6.97 18.02 14.47
C THR A 432 6.13 17.64 15.69
N GLU A 433 6.38 18.26 16.83
CA GLU A 433 5.47 18.17 17.97
C GLU A 433 4.19 18.98 17.71
N THR A 434 3.05 18.48 18.17
CA THR A 434 1.81 19.27 18.17
C THR A 434 1.96 20.46 19.12
N ALA A 435 1.50 21.63 18.67
CA ALA A 435 1.55 22.87 19.46
C ALA A 435 0.65 22.79 20.71
#